data_4be078866571e20a2b226afa36ad53b6
#
_entry.id   4be078866571e20a2b226afa36ad53b6
#
_cell.length_a   1.000
_cell.length_b   1.000
_cell.length_c   1.000
_cell.angle_alpha   90.00
_cell.angle_beta   90.00
_cell.angle_gamma   90.00
#
_symmetry.space_group_name_H-M   'P 1'
#
loop_
_entity.id
_entity.type
_entity.pdbx_description
1 polymer ?
#
loop_
_entity_poly.entity_id
_entity_poly.type
_entity_poly.pdbx_seq_one_letter_code
_entity_poly.pdbx_strand_id
1 'polypeptide(L)'
;MSVQLPTTEVEADLQLRVPRGETGSLGDGARTVLDGVDAVRTVEIVEIGGMRPDAFDLYVDATARIVVAAEEPEPTLADGFGVVAVDRCEVL
;
A
#
# COMPACT_ATOMS: atom_id res chain seq x y z
N MET A 1 -8.50 6.23 -29.24
CA MET A 1 -8.79 4.96 -28.57
C MET A 1 -7.96 4.88 -27.29
N SER A 2 -8.61 4.75 -26.14
CA SER A 2 -7.89 4.67 -24.89
C SER A 2 -7.52 3.21 -24.60
N VAL A 3 -6.26 2.99 -24.20
CA VAL A 3 -5.79 1.69 -23.77
C VAL A 3 -5.94 1.64 -22.24
N GLN A 4 -6.70 0.68 -21.77
CA GLN A 4 -6.83 0.44 -20.34
C GLN A 4 -5.90 -0.70 -19.94
N LEU A 5 -5.10 -0.46 -18.91
CA LEU A 5 -4.30 -1.52 -18.31
C LEU A 5 -5.24 -2.47 -17.56
N PRO A 6 -4.93 -3.77 -17.54
CA PRO A 6 -5.73 -4.69 -16.74
C PRO A 6 -5.66 -4.30 -15.27
N THR A 7 -6.79 -4.41 -14.58
CA THR A 7 -6.84 -4.19 -13.14
C THR A 7 -6.92 -5.53 -12.43
N THR A 8 -6.17 -5.65 -11.34
CA THR A 8 -6.14 -6.84 -10.51
C THR A 8 -6.42 -6.45 -9.07
N GLU A 9 -7.35 -7.14 -8.44
CA GLU A 9 -7.60 -6.95 -7.02
C GLU A 9 -6.76 -7.95 -6.24
N VAL A 10 -6.03 -7.44 -5.25
CA VAL A 10 -5.16 -8.26 -4.41
C VAL A 10 -5.43 -7.97 -2.94
N GLU A 11 -5.13 -8.94 -2.09
CA GLU A 11 -4.98 -8.73 -0.67
C GLU A 11 -3.49 -8.88 -0.34
N ALA A 12 -2.91 -7.87 0.26
CA ALA A 12 -1.48 -7.86 0.50
C ALA A 12 -1.15 -7.50 1.94
N ASP A 13 -0.11 -8.13 2.45
CA ASP A 13 0.54 -7.75 3.70
C ASP A 13 1.78 -6.96 3.34
N LEU A 14 1.86 -5.73 3.84
CA LEU A 14 2.91 -4.80 3.46
C LEU A 14 3.52 -4.14 4.68
N GLN A 15 4.78 -3.74 4.54
CA GLN A 15 5.42 -2.80 5.45
C GLN A 15 5.48 -1.46 4.77
N LEU A 16 4.93 -0.44 5.42
CA LEU A 16 4.83 0.91 4.86
C LEU A 16 5.59 1.88 5.74
N ARG A 17 6.16 2.90 5.10
CA ARG A 17 6.78 4.02 5.79
C ARG A 17 5.83 5.20 5.74
N VAL A 18 5.31 5.59 6.88
CA VAL A 18 4.35 6.69 7.01
C VAL A 18 5.06 7.85 7.70
N PRO A 19 5.08 9.05 7.10
CA PRO A 19 5.71 10.21 7.74
C PRO A 19 5.09 10.52 9.10
N ARG A 20 5.92 10.83 10.08
CA ARG A 20 5.46 11.28 11.40
C ARG A 20 4.90 12.69 11.28
N GLY A 21 3.93 12.99 12.12
CA GLY A 21 3.31 14.32 12.13
C GLY A 21 2.12 14.44 11.19
N GLU A 22 1.79 13.41 10.44
CA GLU A 22 0.57 13.38 9.66
C GLU A 22 -0.64 13.40 10.60
N THR A 23 -1.66 14.14 10.22
CA THR A 23 -2.93 14.13 10.95
C THR A 23 -3.77 12.93 10.52
N GLY A 24 -4.54 12.38 11.46
CA GLY A 24 -5.39 11.23 11.18
C GLY A 24 -4.88 9.96 11.84
N SER A 25 -5.53 8.85 11.54
CA SER A 25 -5.18 7.54 12.09
C SER A 25 -4.02 6.90 11.32
N LEU A 26 -3.45 5.84 11.91
CA LEU A 26 -2.45 5.02 11.19
C LEU A 26 -3.04 4.41 9.91
N GLY A 27 -4.31 4.02 9.95
CA GLY A 27 -4.99 3.52 8.76
C GLY A 27 -5.07 4.56 7.67
N ASP A 28 -5.35 5.81 8.02
CA ASP A 28 -5.38 6.91 7.06
C ASP A 28 -4.00 7.17 6.47
N GLY A 29 -2.95 7.14 7.30
CA GLY A 29 -1.58 7.31 6.84
C GLY A 29 -1.15 6.20 5.89
N ALA A 30 -1.45 4.95 6.24
CA ALA A 30 -1.15 3.79 5.39
C ALA A 30 -1.88 3.88 4.05
N ARG A 31 -3.15 4.26 4.08
CA ARG A 31 -3.94 4.44 2.87
C ARG A 31 -3.36 5.52 1.97
N THR A 32 -2.93 6.64 2.55
CA THR A 32 -2.34 7.74 1.80
C THR A 32 -1.06 7.29 1.08
N VAL A 33 -0.22 6.51 1.75
CA VAL A 33 1.00 5.97 1.13
C VAL A 33 0.65 5.09 -0.07
N LEU A 34 -0.29 4.18 0.09
CA LEU A 34 -0.70 3.27 -0.99
C LEU A 34 -1.40 4.02 -2.13
N ASP A 35 -2.25 4.99 -1.82
CA ASP A 35 -2.89 5.82 -2.84
C ASP A 35 -1.88 6.62 -3.67
N GLY A 36 -0.70 6.88 -3.12
CA GLY A 36 0.38 7.57 -3.82
C GLY A 36 1.09 6.73 -4.88
N VAL A 37 0.86 5.43 -4.92
CA VAL A 37 1.42 4.55 -5.94
C VAL A 37 0.60 4.70 -7.23
N ASP A 38 1.25 5.09 -8.32
CA ASP A 38 0.55 5.47 -9.56
C ASP A 38 -0.40 4.41 -10.08
N ALA A 39 -0.04 3.15 -9.99
CA ALA A 39 -0.84 2.05 -10.51
C ALA A 39 -2.02 1.67 -9.60
N VAL A 40 -2.06 2.20 -8.38
CA VAL A 40 -3.12 1.89 -7.42
C VAL A 40 -4.38 2.69 -7.76
N ARG A 41 -5.50 1.99 -7.87
CA ARG A 41 -6.81 2.58 -8.17
C ARG A 41 -7.67 2.74 -6.93
N THR A 42 -7.73 1.72 -6.10
CA THR A 42 -8.47 1.78 -4.83
C THR A 42 -7.69 1.07 -3.74
N VAL A 43 -7.87 1.52 -2.51
CA VAL A 43 -7.24 0.93 -1.31
C VAL A 43 -8.28 0.81 -0.22
N GLU A 44 -8.33 -0.38 0.40
CA GLU A 44 -9.08 -0.60 1.62
C GLU A 44 -8.12 -1.19 2.65
N ILE A 45 -7.90 -0.48 3.75
CA ILE A 45 -7.07 -1.01 4.83
C ILE A 45 -7.92 -1.98 5.65
N VAL A 46 -7.50 -3.24 5.67
CA VAL A 46 -8.20 -4.30 6.38
C VAL A 46 -7.76 -4.35 7.83
N GLU A 47 -6.45 -4.25 8.07
CA GLU A 47 -5.89 -4.39 9.40
C GLU A 47 -4.54 -3.68 9.49
N ILE A 48 -4.26 -3.10 10.66
CA ILE A 48 -2.94 -2.62 11.02
C ILE A 48 -2.39 -3.61 12.05
N GLY A 49 -1.33 -4.32 11.67
CA GLY A 49 -0.76 -5.38 12.51
C GLY A 49 0.26 -4.89 13.52
N GLY A 50 1.00 -3.85 13.21
CA GLY A 50 2.05 -3.35 14.10
C GLY A 50 2.61 -2.03 13.62
N MET A 51 3.34 -1.38 14.51
CA MET A 51 3.96 -0.10 14.21
C MET A 51 5.30 -0.01 14.94
N ARG A 52 6.31 0.49 14.24
CA ARG A 52 7.63 0.76 14.83
C ARG A 52 8.00 2.20 14.51
N PRO A 53 8.20 3.05 15.54
CA PRO A 53 8.60 4.44 15.29
C PRO A 53 10.10 4.53 14.95
N ASP A 54 10.40 5.47 14.07
CA ASP A 54 11.76 5.89 13.76
C ASP A 54 11.81 7.42 13.93
N ALA A 55 12.98 8.02 13.72
CA ALA A 55 13.18 9.44 13.95
C ALA A 55 12.21 10.32 13.16
N PHE A 56 11.97 9.97 11.90
CA PHE A 56 11.15 10.78 10.99
C PHE A 56 9.91 10.07 10.48
N ASP A 57 9.86 8.75 10.62
CA ASP A 57 8.81 7.94 10.03
C ASP A 57 8.26 6.93 11.02
N LEU A 58 7.09 6.41 10.67
CA LEU A 58 6.50 5.26 11.34
C LEU A 58 6.53 4.10 10.35
N TYR A 59 7.08 2.97 10.75
CA TYR A 59 7.01 1.74 9.96
C TYR A 59 5.77 0.98 10.39
N VAL A 60 4.86 0.76 9.46
CA VAL A 60 3.54 0.20 9.75
C VAL A 60 3.38 -1.10 8.98
N ASP A 61 2.99 -2.16 9.68
CA ASP A 61 2.59 -3.42 9.06
C ASP A 61 1.09 -3.35 8.80
N ALA A 62 0.69 -3.45 7.54
CA ALA A 62 -0.70 -3.32 7.15
C ALA A 62 -1.13 -4.47 6.25
N THR A 63 -2.38 -4.89 6.41
CA THR A 63 -3.06 -5.75 5.44
C THR A 63 -4.07 -4.89 4.70
N ALA A 64 -4.03 -4.91 3.40
CA ALA A 64 -4.90 -4.08 2.57
C ALA A 64 -5.42 -4.84 1.37
N ARG A 65 -6.63 -4.47 0.93
CA ARG A 65 -7.16 -4.88 -0.37
C ARG A 65 -6.96 -3.74 -1.32
N ILE A 66 -6.33 -4.02 -2.44
CA ILE A 66 -5.85 -3.02 -3.37
C ILE A 66 -6.24 -3.42 -4.78
N VAL A 67 -6.82 -2.49 -5.54
CA VAL A 67 -7.00 -2.67 -6.97
C VAL A 67 -5.83 -1.97 -7.67
N VAL A 68 -5.06 -2.75 -8.40
CA VAL A 68 -3.83 -2.31 -9.05
C VAL A 68 -3.98 -2.44 -10.56
N ALA A 69 -3.67 -1.38 -11.30
CA ALA A 69 -3.68 -1.38 -12.76
C ALA A 69 -2.32 -1.82 -13.26
N ALA A 70 -2.01 -3.12 -13.13
CA ALA A 70 -0.74 -3.70 -13.54
C ALA A 70 -0.91 -5.20 -13.75
N GLU A 71 -0.09 -5.75 -14.64
CA GLU A 71 -0.08 -7.20 -14.89
C GLU A 71 0.56 -7.95 -13.72
N GLU A 72 1.56 -7.34 -13.08
CA GLU A 72 2.27 -7.92 -11.97
C GLU A 72 2.12 -7.01 -10.73
N PRO A 73 1.06 -7.20 -9.94
CA PRO A 73 0.77 -6.30 -8.83
C PRO A 73 1.83 -6.30 -7.73
N GLU A 74 2.41 -7.45 -7.40
CA GLU A 74 3.37 -7.51 -6.31
C GLU A 74 4.62 -6.64 -6.56
N PRO A 75 5.36 -6.79 -7.67
CA PRO A 75 6.51 -5.92 -7.93
C PRO A 75 6.12 -4.47 -8.13
N THR A 76 4.94 -4.21 -8.70
CA THR A 76 4.45 -2.85 -8.88
C THR A 76 4.23 -2.15 -7.55
N LEU A 77 3.64 -2.86 -6.58
CA LEU A 77 3.46 -2.33 -5.22
C LEU A 77 4.81 -2.16 -4.51
N ALA A 78 5.70 -3.14 -4.66
CA ALA A 78 7.02 -3.10 -4.02
C ALA A 78 7.86 -1.91 -4.48
N ASP A 79 7.68 -1.45 -5.70
CA ASP A 79 8.37 -0.28 -6.25
C ASP A 79 7.75 1.05 -5.80
N GLY A 80 6.61 1.02 -5.13
CA GLY A 80 5.92 2.24 -4.71
C GLY A 80 6.69 3.02 -3.67
N PHE A 81 6.63 4.35 -3.76
CA PHE A 81 7.26 5.22 -2.77
C PHE A 81 6.59 5.02 -1.40
N GLY A 82 7.38 4.76 -0.37
CA GLY A 82 6.87 4.51 0.97
C GLY A 82 6.53 3.05 1.24
N VAL A 83 6.59 2.18 0.22
CA VAL A 83 6.44 0.74 0.42
C VAL A 83 7.81 0.15 0.71
N VAL A 84 7.99 -0.35 1.93
CA VAL A 84 9.27 -0.92 2.38
C VAL A 84 9.40 -2.36 1.92
N ALA A 85 8.32 -3.13 2.05
CA ALA A 85 8.30 -4.54 1.66
C ALA A 85 6.88 -4.98 1.39
N VAL A 86 6.74 -5.97 0.52
CA VAL A 86 5.49 -6.70 0.31
C VAL A 86 5.74 -8.13 0.81
N ASP A 87 5.17 -8.47 1.95
CA ASP A 87 5.40 -9.76 2.59
C ASP A 87 4.51 -10.86 2.02
N ARG A 88 3.34 -10.49 1.53
CA ARG A 88 2.37 -11.39 0.92
C ARG A 88 1.53 -10.61 -0.08
N CYS A 89 1.22 -11.24 -1.20
CA CYS A 89 0.32 -10.64 -2.18
C CYS A 89 -0.50 -11.76 -2.83
N GLU A 90 -1.80 -11.76 -2.57
CA GLU A 90 -2.71 -12.77 -3.11
C GLU A 90 -3.68 -12.10 -4.07
N VAL A 91 -3.80 -12.65 -5.26
CA VAL A 91 -4.81 -12.22 -6.23
C VAL A 91 -6.17 -12.76 -5.79
N LEU A 92 -7.14 -11.87 -5.71
CA LEU A 92 -8.50 -12.22 -5.31
C LEU A 92 -9.39 -12.62 -6.48
#